data_8dc98cb5c22c6be6b1330afdcd740b89
#
_entry.id   8dc98cb5c22c6be6b1330afdcd740b89
#
_cell.length_a   1.000
_cell.length_b   1.000
_cell.length_c   1.000
_cell.angle_alpha   90.00
_cell.angle_beta   90.00
_cell.angle_gamma   90.00
#
_symmetry.space_group_name_H-M   'P 1'
#
loop_
_entity.id
_entity.type
_entity.pdbx_description
1 polymer ?
#
loop_
_entity_poly.entity_id
_entity_poly.type
_entity_poly.pdbx_seq_one_letter_code
_entity_poly.pdbx_strand_id
1 'polypeptide(L)'
;EDVPRPGNGDEQERLFDLPERPATPDQELIGILTDKERRFLETDAIAHRSALEELAAPDFIEHDGNGRLWTRGRALADMPVPEVRASIEILGMVRIGPQDVLLRWRARAGSRVSVRVSLWHRDPDRGWQLRFHQITPVR
;
A
#
# COMPACT_ATOMS: atom_id res chain seq x y z
N GLU A 1 -0.64 -32.49 -35.23
CA GLU A 1 -0.90 -32.21 -34.89
C GLU A 1 -1.04 -31.74 -34.19
N ASP A 2 -0.96 -31.69 -33.97
CA ASP A 2 -1.16 -31.31 -33.25
C ASP A 2 -1.83 -30.73 -32.94
N VAL A 3 -2.27 -30.59 -32.76
CA VAL A 3 -2.93 -30.11 -32.40
C VAL A 3 -3.71 -29.67 -32.08
N PRO A 4 -4.32 -29.47 -31.92
CA PRO A 4 -5.10 -28.92 -31.47
C PRO A 4 -5.55 -28.89 -30.76
N ARG A 5 -5.43 -29.06 -30.36
CA ARG A 5 -5.91 -29.15 -29.60
C ARG A 5 -6.69 -28.35 -29.41
N PRO A 6 -7.29 -28.28 -29.64
CA PRO A 6 -8.13 -27.49 -29.51
C PRO A 6 -8.36 -26.91 -28.40
N GLY A 7 -8.09 -26.26 -28.40
CA GLY A 7 -8.28 -25.59 -27.42
C GLY A 7 -8.67 -26.12 -26.39
N ASN A 8 -8.58 -26.76 -26.42
CA ASN A 8 -9.03 -27.36 -25.62
C ASN A 8 -8.51 -27.37 -24.34
N GLY A 9 -8.91 -28.12 -23.53
CA GLY A 9 -8.52 -28.23 -22.20
C GLY A 9 -7.05 -28.40 -22.04
N ASP A 10 -6.45 -29.09 -22.96
CA ASP A 10 -5.03 -29.33 -22.88
C ASP A 10 -4.23 -28.07 -23.01
N GLU A 11 -4.66 -27.20 -23.87
CA GLU A 11 -3.92 -25.96 -24.07
C GLU A 11 -4.10 -25.03 -22.90
N GLN A 12 -5.29 -25.00 -22.32
CA GLN A 12 -5.51 -24.23 -21.11
C GLN A 12 -4.69 -24.77 -19.94
N GLU A 13 -4.61 -26.07 -19.81
CA GLU A 13 -3.80 -26.65 -18.77
C GLU A 13 -2.34 -26.29 -18.93
N ARG A 14 -1.85 -26.26 -20.16
CA ARG A 14 -0.48 -25.87 -20.38
C ARG A 14 -0.21 -24.42 -20.02
N LEU A 15 -1.16 -23.53 -20.27
CA LEU A 15 -1.00 -22.14 -19.88
C LEU A 15 -0.90 -21.99 -18.37
N PHE A 16 -1.69 -22.75 -17.63
CA PHE A 16 -1.65 -22.70 -16.18
C PHE A 16 -0.44 -23.42 -15.61
N ASP A 17 0.11 -24.36 -16.34
CA ASP A 17 1.27 -25.12 -15.89
C ASP A 17 2.59 -24.42 -16.21
N LEU A 18 2.56 -23.37 -17.02
CA LEU A 18 3.78 -22.62 -17.30
C LEU A 18 4.30 -21.98 -16.02
N PRO A 19 5.62 -22.01 -15.81
CA PRO A 19 6.17 -21.35 -14.63
C PRO A 19 5.85 -19.87 -14.68
N GLU A 20 5.43 -19.36 -13.54
CA GLU A 20 5.19 -17.94 -13.41
C GLU A 20 6.49 -17.18 -13.57
N ARG A 21 6.40 -16.02 -14.17
CA ARG A 21 7.56 -15.17 -14.23
C ARG A 21 7.90 -14.70 -12.83
N PRO A 22 9.19 -14.69 -12.47
CA PRO A 22 9.56 -14.13 -11.18
C PRO A 22 9.12 -12.69 -11.09
N ALA A 23 8.70 -12.27 -9.92
CA ALA A 23 8.37 -10.88 -9.68
C ALA A 23 9.61 -10.02 -9.91
N THR A 24 9.43 -8.84 -10.52
CA THR A 24 10.51 -7.87 -10.63
C THR A 24 10.79 -7.27 -9.25
N PRO A 25 11.98 -6.67 -9.04
CA PRO A 25 12.26 -5.98 -7.79
C PRO A 25 11.20 -4.93 -7.45
N ASP A 26 10.68 -4.22 -8.44
CA ASP A 26 9.64 -3.22 -8.19
C ASP A 26 8.33 -3.87 -7.79
N GLN A 27 7.96 -4.99 -8.42
CA GLN A 27 6.76 -5.72 -8.04
C GLN A 27 6.86 -6.26 -6.62
N GLU A 28 8.04 -6.76 -6.24
CA GLU A 28 8.27 -7.22 -4.88
C GLU A 28 8.14 -6.08 -3.87
N LEU A 29 8.73 -4.94 -4.19
CA LEU A 29 8.65 -3.78 -3.30
C LEU A 29 7.22 -3.28 -3.17
N ILE A 30 6.48 -3.20 -4.27
CA ILE A 30 5.07 -2.82 -4.23
C ILE A 30 4.30 -3.75 -3.29
N GLY A 31 4.56 -5.06 -3.35
CA GLY A 31 3.92 -6.02 -2.45
C GLY A 31 4.25 -5.75 -0.99
N ILE A 32 5.52 -5.49 -0.70
CA ILE A 32 5.96 -5.19 0.67
C ILE A 32 5.27 -3.92 1.18
N LEU A 33 5.27 -2.86 0.38
CA LEU A 33 4.70 -1.59 0.80
C LEU A 33 3.17 -1.66 0.90
N THR A 34 2.53 -2.42 0.03
CA THR A 34 1.09 -2.63 0.10
C THR A 34 0.70 -3.30 1.42
N ASP A 35 1.47 -4.30 1.84
CA ASP A 35 1.20 -4.96 3.12
C ASP A 35 1.37 -3.99 4.29
N LYS A 36 2.33 -3.07 4.20
CA LYS A 36 2.52 -2.07 5.25
C LYS A 36 1.41 -1.02 5.23
N GLU A 37 0.92 -0.64 4.05
CA GLU A 37 -0.23 0.26 3.96
C GLU A 37 -1.47 -0.38 4.61
N ARG A 38 -1.66 -1.68 4.41
CA ARG A 38 -2.79 -2.39 5.03
C ARG A 38 -2.76 -2.30 6.55
N ARG A 39 -1.58 -2.25 7.13
CA ARG A 39 -1.46 -2.13 8.58
C ARG A 39 -2.03 -0.82 9.10
N PHE A 40 -1.89 0.26 8.33
CA PHE A 40 -2.49 1.54 8.71
C PHE A 40 -4.01 1.55 8.53
N LEU A 41 -4.57 0.59 7.79
CA LEU A 41 -5.99 0.52 7.52
C LEU A 41 -6.71 -0.45 8.46
N GLU A 42 -6.02 -0.96 9.48
CA GLU A 42 -6.63 -1.85 10.45
C GLU A 42 -7.71 -1.13 11.24
N THR A 43 -8.81 -1.86 11.47
CA THR A 43 -9.95 -1.32 12.22
C THR A 43 -9.84 -1.62 13.72
N ASP A 44 -8.88 -2.43 14.10
CA ASP A 44 -8.60 -2.70 15.50
C ASP A 44 -7.68 -1.61 16.06
N ALA A 45 -8.04 -1.02 17.18
CA ALA A 45 -7.32 0.12 17.74
C ALA A 45 -5.87 -0.23 18.09
N ILE A 46 -5.64 -1.42 18.63
CA ILE A 46 -4.29 -1.83 19.02
C ILE A 46 -3.42 -2.04 17.77
N ALA A 47 -3.97 -2.72 16.77
CA ALA A 47 -3.24 -2.97 15.53
C ALA A 47 -2.93 -1.67 14.78
N HIS A 48 -3.89 -0.74 14.75
CA HIS A 48 -3.72 0.56 14.11
C HIS A 48 -2.61 1.36 14.79
N ARG A 49 -2.64 1.41 16.12
CA ARG A 49 -1.61 2.12 16.88
C ARG A 49 -0.24 1.48 16.69
N SER A 50 -0.20 0.15 16.67
CA SER A 50 1.04 -0.58 16.45
C SER A 50 1.65 -0.23 15.10
N ALA A 51 0.82 -0.09 14.06
CA ALA A 51 1.29 0.32 12.74
C ALA A 51 1.91 1.71 12.79
N LEU A 52 1.26 2.65 13.47
CA LEU A 52 1.81 4.00 13.61
C LEU A 52 3.14 4.00 14.36
N GLU A 53 3.21 3.25 15.46
CA GLU A 53 4.44 3.18 16.23
C GLU A 53 5.60 2.60 15.44
N GLU A 54 5.31 1.58 14.68
CA GLU A 54 6.34 0.81 13.99
C GLU A 54 6.73 1.40 12.64
N LEU A 55 5.77 1.91 11.90
CA LEU A 55 5.97 2.24 10.49
C LEU A 55 6.03 3.74 10.20
N ALA A 56 5.50 4.59 11.09
CA ALA A 56 5.59 6.03 10.87
C ALA A 56 6.99 6.52 11.22
N ALA A 57 7.61 7.24 10.28
CA ALA A 57 8.93 7.82 10.50
C ALA A 57 8.87 8.89 11.58
N PRO A 58 10.01 9.21 12.22
CA PRO A 58 10.01 10.28 13.22
C PRO A 58 9.47 11.61 12.70
N ASP A 59 9.69 11.90 11.40
CA ASP A 59 9.21 13.13 10.77
C ASP A 59 7.94 12.92 9.96
N PHE A 60 7.18 11.88 10.28
CA PHE A 60 5.93 11.57 9.60
C PHE A 60 4.97 12.75 9.61
N ILE A 61 4.36 13.00 8.45
CA ILE A 61 3.32 14.01 8.27
C ILE A 61 2.23 13.39 7.40
N GLU A 62 0.98 13.62 7.79
CA GLU A 62 -0.17 13.26 6.96
C GLU A 62 -1.11 14.44 6.84
N HIS A 63 -1.59 14.67 5.61
CA HIS A 63 -2.77 15.52 5.38
C HIS A 63 -3.94 14.60 5.12
N ASP A 64 -4.93 14.66 5.99
CA ASP A 64 -6.09 13.77 5.84
C ASP A 64 -7.10 14.34 4.82
N GLY A 65 -8.18 13.61 4.60
CA GLY A 65 -9.17 13.99 3.60
C GLY A 65 -9.88 15.29 3.88
N ASN A 66 -9.77 15.83 5.08
CA ASN A 66 -10.33 17.12 5.47
C ASN A 66 -9.28 18.22 5.49
N GLY A 67 -8.05 17.90 5.06
CA GLY A 67 -6.95 18.86 5.07
C GLY A 67 -6.28 19.04 6.42
N ARG A 68 -6.64 18.23 7.40
CA ARG A 68 -6.05 18.33 8.73
C ARG A 68 -4.64 17.73 8.71
N LEU A 69 -3.71 18.40 9.37
CA LEU A 69 -2.33 17.98 9.46
C LEU A 69 -2.12 17.09 10.69
N TRP A 70 -1.51 15.95 10.47
CA TRP A 70 -1.11 15.02 11.52
C TRP A 70 0.40 14.88 11.52
N THR A 71 1.02 15.13 12.65
CA THR A 71 2.41 14.73 12.91
C THR A 71 2.39 13.33 13.54
N ARG A 72 3.57 12.70 13.65
CA ARG A 72 3.63 11.38 14.29
C ARG A 72 3.08 11.42 15.70
N GLY A 73 3.49 12.41 16.50
CA GLY A 73 3.03 12.50 17.89
C GLY A 73 1.54 12.71 18.00
N ARG A 74 0.97 13.56 17.15
CA ARG A 74 -0.47 13.79 17.15
C ARG A 74 -1.24 12.55 16.68
N ALA A 75 -0.70 11.86 15.69
CA ALA A 75 -1.35 10.64 15.20
C ALA A 75 -1.38 9.57 16.28
N LEU A 76 -0.27 9.39 16.99
CA LEU A 76 -0.21 8.43 18.09
C LEU A 76 -1.17 8.77 19.22
N ALA A 77 -1.41 10.06 19.45
CA ALA A 77 -2.29 10.52 20.53
C ALA A 77 -3.76 10.45 20.13
N ASP A 78 -4.10 10.90 18.94
CA ASP A 78 -5.50 11.23 18.64
C ASP A 78 -6.04 10.75 17.30
N MET A 79 -5.23 10.11 16.44
CA MET A 79 -5.72 9.74 15.13
C MET A 79 -6.84 8.70 15.24
N PRO A 80 -7.99 8.97 14.61
CA PRO A 80 -9.10 8.02 14.66
C PRO A 80 -8.74 6.71 13.98
N VAL A 81 -9.24 5.62 14.55
CA VAL A 81 -9.10 4.29 13.97
C VAL A 81 -10.10 4.19 12.81
N PRO A 82 -9.69 3.62 11.67
CA PRO A 82 -10.65 3.39 10.59
C PRO A 82 -11.84 2.55 11.05
N GLU A 83 -13.04 2.96 10.66
CA GLU A 83 -14.25 2.23 11.04
C GLU A 83 -14.53 1.07 10.11
N VAL A 84 -14.14 1.21 8.85
CA VAL A 84 -14.38 0.20 7.83
C VAL A 84 -13.07 -0.12 7.14
N ARG A 85 -12.80 -1.41 6.96
CA ARG A 85 -11.58 -1.83 6.27
C ARG A 85 -11.66 -1.43 4.81
N ALA A 86 -10.64 -0.74 4.35
CA ALA A 86 -10.55 -0.33 2.96
C ALA A 86 -9.80 -1.37 2.15
N SER A 87 -10.14 -1.48 0.87
CA SER A 87 -9.35 -2.21 -0.11
C SER A 87 -8.34 -1.25 -0.74
N ILE A 88 -7.25 -1.83 -1.26
CA ILE A 88 -6.14 -1.08 -1.85
C ILE A 88 -6.01 -1.45 -3.32
N GLU A 89 -5.92 -0.42 -4.16
CA GLU A 89 -5.57 -0.59 -5.57
C GLU A 89 -4.34 0.25 -5.84
N ILE A 90 -3.25 -0.35 -6.28
CA ILE A 90 -2.01 0.37 -6.56
C ILE A 90 -2.12 1.04 -7.91
N LEU A 91 -1.85 2.33 -7.96
CA LEU A 91 -1.89 3.13 -9.18
C LEU A 91 -0.50 3.30 -9.80
N GLY A 92 0.54 3.30 -8.99
CA GLY A 92 1.90 3.40 -9.50
C GLY A 92 2.91 3.63 -8.39
N MET A 93 4.17 3.38 -8.72
CA MET A 93 5.29 3.61 -7.81
C MET A 93 6.41 4.28 -8.59
N VAL A 94 7.02 5.30 -7.99
CA VAL A 94 8.14 6.02 -8.58
C VAL A 94 9.28 6.05 -7.56
N ARG A 95 10.46 5.65 -7.99
CA ARG A 95 11.66 5.80 -7.17
C ARG A 95 12.14 7.24 -7.30
N ILE A 96 12.23 7.95 -6.17
CA ILE A 96 12.64 9.35 -6.17
C ILE A 96 14.00 9.55 -5.53
N GLY A 97 14.65 8.46 -5.14
CA GLY A 97 16.00 8.47 -4.58
C GLY A 97 16.44 7.05 -4.29
N PRO A 98 17.69 6.87 -3.82
CA PRO A 98 18.17 5.51 -3.55
C PRO A 98 17.41 4.83 -2.42
N GLN A 99 16.81 5.59 -1.51
CA GLN A 99 16.13 5.05 -0.33
C GLN A 99 14.68 5.53 -0.24
N ASP A 100 14.15 6.18 -1.29
CA ASP A 100 12.83 6.79 -1.21
C ASP A 100 12.00 6.43 -2.42
N VAL A 101 10.75 6.07 -2.17
CA VAL A 101 9.79 5.79 -3.24
C VAL A 101 8.48 6.49 -2.93
N LEU A 102 7.82 6.90 -4.00
CA LEU A 102 6.48 7.47 -3.93
C LEU A 102 5.50 6.42 -4.43
N LEU A 103 4.54 6.08 -3.59
CA LEU A 103 3.50 5.11 -3.92
C LEU A 103 2.18 5.85 -4.07
N ARG A 104 1.52 5.69 -5.22
CA ARG A 104 0.18 6.22 -5.43
C ARG A 104 -0.81 5.08 -5.45
N TRP A 105 -1.91 5.24 -4.74
CA TRP A 105 -2.87 4.15 -4.62
C TRP A 105 -4.27 4.70 -4.35
N ARG A 106 -5.25 3.83 -4.52
CA ARG A 106 -6.64 4.16 -4.27
C ARG A 106 -7.15 3.30 -3.14
N ALA A 107 -7.82 3.94 -2.19
CA ALA A 107 -8.50 3.24 -1.11
C ALA A 107 -9.99 3.29 -1.36
N ARG A 108 -10.65 2.17 -1.13
CA ARG A 108 -12.09 2.07 -1.26
C ARG A 108 -12.66 1.44 0.00
N ALA A 109 -13.55 2.16 0.67
CA ALA A 109 -14.22 1.70 1.89
C ALA A 109 -15.72 1.92 1.69
N GLY A 110 -16.43 0.86 1.30
CA GLY A 110 -17.84 1.00 0.91
C GLY A 110 -17.96 1.89 -0.31
N SER A 111 -18.77 2.93 -0.21
CA SER A 111 -18.95 3.89 -1.30
C SER A 111 -17.91 5.01 -1.29
N ARG A 112 -17.05 5.04 -0.29
CA ARG A 112 -16.03 6.09 -0.18
C ARG A 112 -14.78 5.68 -0.92
N VAL A 113 -14.29 6.58 -1.75
CA VAL A 113 -13.06 6.35 -2.52
C VAL A 113 -12.14 7.53 -2.28
N SER A 114 -10.87 7.23 -2.07
CA SER A 114 -9.85 8.28 -1.97
C SER A 114 -8.61 7.86 -2.77
N VAL A 115 -7.93 8.84 -3.36
CA VAL A 115 -6.61 8.64 -3.96
C VAL A 115 -5.60 9.08 -2.92
N ARG A 116 -4.58 8.27 -2.74
CA ARG A 116 -3.58 8.48 -1.70
C ARG A 116 -2.17 8.48 -2.28
N VAL A 117 -1.33 9.27 -1.64
CA VAL A 117 0.09 9.35 -1.99
C VAL A 117 0.87 9.08 -0.72
N SER A 118 1.80 8.14 -0.80
CA SER A 118 2.65 7.75 0.32
C SER A 118 4.11 7.88 -0.08
N LEU A 119 4.88 8.57 0.75
CA LEU A 119 6.32 8.64 0.59
C LEU A 119 6.96 7.70 1.60
N TRP A 120 7.55 6.63 1.09
CA TRP A 120 8.23 5.62 1.89
C TRP A 120 9.74 5.81 1.81
N HIS A 121 10.38 5.75 2.95
CA HIS A 121 11.84 5.89 3.09
C HIS A 121 12.40 4.63 3.73
N ARG A 122 13.48 4.11 3.17
CA ARG A 122 14.12 2.92 3.72
C ARG A 122 15.20 3.36 4.70
N ASP A 123 14.89 3.20 5.99
CA ASP A 123 15.83 3.50 7.05
C ASP A 123 16.77 2.31 7.23
N PRO A 124 18.10 2.55 7.41
CA PRO A 124 19.04 1.42 7.54
C PRO A 124 18.77 0.53 8.74
N ASP A 125 18.20 1.07 9.81
CA ASP A 125 17.98 0.31 11.04
C ASP A 125 16.55 -0.19 11.15
N ARG A 126 15.58 0.59 10.64
CA ARG A 126 14.15 0.31 10.84
C ARG A 126 13.47 -0.26 9.61
N GLY A 127 14.11 -0.23 8.46
CA GLY A 127 13.49 -0.62 7.20
C GLY A 127 12.58 0.45 6.67
N TRP A 128 11.55 0.05 5.94
CA TRP A 128 10.67 1.01 5.29
C TRP A 128 9.80 1.74 6.30
N GLN A 129 9.85 3.08 6.24
CA GLN A 129 9.14 3.99 7.12
C GLN A 129 8.32 4.96 6.29
N LEU A 130 7.10 5.22 6.72
CA LEU A 130 6.22 6.17 6.06
C LEU A 130 6.56 7.59 6.54
N ARG A 131 6.99 8.45 5.61
CA ARG A 131 7.35 9.83 5.93
C ARG A 131 6.24 10.80 5.62
N PHE A 132 5.47 10.56 4.56
CA PHE A 132 4.42 11.48 4.14
C PHE A 132 3.26 10.67 3.58
N HIS A 133 2.05 11.12 3.91
CA HIS A 133 0.83 10.50 3.43
C HIS A 133 -0.21 11.59 3.17
N GLN A 134 -0.84 11.55 2.01
CA GLN A 134 -1.88 12.49 1.68
C GLN A 134 -3.11 11.75 1.17
N ILE A 135 -4.27 12.16 1.65
CA ILE A 135 -5.55 11.58 1.29
C ILE A 135 -6.35 12.61 0.52
N THR A 136 -6.77 12.25 -0.69
CA THR A 136 -7.63 13.11 -1.50
C THR A 136 -8.93 12.36 -1.77
N PRO A 137 -10.03 12.79 -1.15
CA PRO A 137 -11.32 12.15 -1.41
C PRO A 137 -11.73 12.34 -2.87
N VAL A 138 -12.32 11.29 -3.44
CA VAL A 138 -12.87 11.33 -4.79
C VAL A 138 -14.36 11.58 -4.68
N ARG A 139 -14.85 12.58 -5.41
CA ARG A 139 -16.24 12.98 -5.36
C ARG A 139 -16.99 12.58 -6.62
#